data_9ebbbb668ad05431e22b4d9b265f5a29
#
_entry.id   9ebbbb668ad05431e22b4d9b265f5a29
#
_cell.length_a   1.000
_cell.length_b   1.000
_cell.length_c   1.000
_cell.angle_alpha   90.00
_cell.angle_beta   90.00
_cell.angle_gamma   90.00
#
_symmetry.space_group_name_H-M   'P 1'
#
loop_
_entity.id
_entity.type
_entity.pdbx_description
1 polymer ?
#
loop_
_entity_poly.entity_id
_entity_poly.type
_entity_poly.pdbx_seq_one_letter_code
_entity_poly.pdbx_strand_id
1 'polypeptide(L)'
;MKKILSVFLTIVFLSVFISVALAEERIVQLTVPGCSSWNSNARIGSILKKINGVKKHENKGHELLIITFDDEKTTLNIIIDELKKGKFTVSGDPVYLK
;
A
#
# COMPACT_ATOMS: atom_id res chain seq x y z
N MET A 1 -20.13 39.66 -16.54
CA MET A 1 -19.20 38.74 -17.16
C MET A 1 -18.05 38.34 -16.25
N LYS A 2 -17.37 39.28 -15.61
CA LYS A 2 -16.24 39.00 -14.73
C LYS A 2 -16.60 38.11 -13.54
N LYS A 3 -17.80 38.29 -12.97
CA LYS A 3 -18.29 37.52 -11.82
C LYS A 3 -18.56 36.06 -12.17
N ILE A 4 -19.04 35.78 -13.38
CA ILE A 4 -19.32 34.41 -13.85
C ILE A 4 -18.03 33.65 -14.04
N LEU A 5 -17.01 34.29 -14.59
CA LEU A 5 -15.69 33.67 -14.77
C LEU A 5 -15.05 33.29 -13.45
N SER A 6 -15.17 34.13 -12.44
CA SER A 6 -14.62 33.89 -11.12
C SER A 6 -15.30 32.69 -10.43
N VAL A 7 -16.60 32.54 -10.53
CA VAL A 7 -17.36 31.43 -9.98
C VAL A 7 -16.99 30.13 -10.68
N PHE A 8 -16.84 30.16 -11.99
CA PHE A 8 -16.43 28.99 -12.78
C PHE A 8 -15.05 28.46 -12.38
N LEU A 9 -14.11 29.37 -12.16
CA LEU A 9 -12.77 29.02 -11.72
C LEU A 9 -12.77 28.35 -10.33
N THR A 10 -13.60 28.85 -9.42
CA THR A 10 -13.75 28.29 -8.08
C THR A 10 -14.28 26.86 -8.11
N ILE A 11 -15.25 26.57 -8.97
CA ILE A 11 -15.83 25.24 -9.10
C ILE A 11 -14.79 24.23 -9.63
N VAL A 12 -13.99 24.61 -10.61
CA VAL A 12 -12.91 23.77 -11.15
C VAL A 12 -11.87 23.45 -10.08
N PHE A 13 -11.52 24.41 -9.26
CA PHE A 13 -10.57 24.23 -8.18
C PHE A 13 -11.09 23.23 -7.14
N LEU A 14 -12.36 23.30 -6.78
CA LEU A 14 -12.98 22.37 -5.84
C LEU A 14 -12.99 20.94 -6.39
N SER A 15 -13.23 20.76 -7.68
CA SER A 15 -13.22 19.44 -8.30
C SER A 15 -11.85 18.77 -8.20
N VAL A 16 -10.78 19.49 -8.42
CA VAL A 16 -9.42 18.99 -8.29
C VAL A 16 -9.13 18.57 -6.84
N PHE A 17 -9.58 19.36 -5.87
CA PHE A 17 -9.38 19.06 -4.46
C PHE A 17 -10.11 17.79 -4.02
N ILE A 18 -11.32 17.55 -4.52
CA ILE A 18 -12.09 16.34 -4.23
C ILE A 18 -11.39 15.10 -4.80
N SER A 19 -10.77 15.18 -5.98
CA SER A 19 -10.02 14.07 -6.57
C SER A 19 -8.89 13.59 -5.69
N VAL A 20 -8.17 14.48 -5.02
CA VAL A 20 -7.07 14.12 -4.11
C VAL A 20 -7.59 13.37 -2.88
N ALA A 21 -8.82 13.67 -2.43
CA ALA A 21 -9.41 13.04 -1.26
C ALA A 21 -9.87 11.59 -1.50
N LEU A 22 -9.85 11.10 -2.75
CA LEU A 22 -10.29 9.74 -3.10
C LEU A 22 -9.17 8.68 -3.04
N ALA A 23 -7.95 9.07 -2.67
CA ALA A 23 -6.86 8.10 -2.45
C ALA A 23 -7.24 7.12 -1.34
N GLU A 24 -7.13 5.83 -1.61
CA GLU A 24 -7.56 4.79 -0.69
C GLU A 24 -6.38 4.02 -0.10
N GLU A 25 -6.53 3.71 1.18
CA GLU A 25 -5.63 2.83 1.90
C GLU A 25 -6.12 1.40 1.76
N ARG A 26 -5.22 0.48 1.41
CA ARG A 26 -5.51 -0.94 1.28
C ARG A 26 -4.80 -1.72 2.37
N ILE A 27 -5.46 -2.75 2.87
CA ILE A 27 -4.88 -3.67 3.84
C ILE A 27 -4.97 -5.08 3.25
N VAL A 28 -3.84 -5.76 3.14
CA VAL A 28 -3.77 -7.08 2.55
C VAL A 28 -3.06 -8.05 3.49
N GLN A 29 -3.56 -9.28 3.56
CA GLN A 29 -2.95 -10.37 4.29
C GLN A 29 -2.28 -11.31 3.29
N LEU A 30 -1.00 -11.55 3.49
CA LEU A 30 -0.21 -12.46 2.67
C LEU A 30 0.31 -13.61 3.52
N THR A 31 0.41 -14.79 2.93
CA THR A 31 1.10 -15.93 3.54
C THR A 31 2.51 -15.95 3.02
N VAL A 32 3.48 -15.72 3.89
CA VAL A 32 4.91 -15.67 3.53
C VAL A 32 5.65 -16.67 4.40
N PRO A 33 5.96 -17.86 3.88
CA PRO A 33 6.67 -18.89 4.66
C PRO A 33 7.98 -18.34 5.23
N GLY A 34 8.20 -18.57 6.51
CA GLY A 34 9.40 -18.14 7.20
C GLY A 34 9.40 -16.69 7.68
N CYS A 35 8.34 -15.91 7.44
CA CYS A 35 8.31 -14.50 7.83
C CYS A 35 8.25 -14.30 9.35
N SER A 36 7.91 -15.33 10.10
CA SER A 36 7.76 -15.24 11.56
C SER A 36 9.07 -15.29 12.33
N SER A 37 10.18 -15.68 11.70
CA SER A 37 11.48 -15.67 12.36
C SER A 37 11.96 -14.22 12.55
N TRP A 38 12.72 -13.98 13.61
CA TRP A 38 13.17 -12.64 13.94
C TRP A 38 14.00 -11.99 12.82
N ASN A 39 14.92 -12.75 12.24
CA ASN A 39 15.75 -12.26 11.13
C ASN A 39 14.94 -11.97 9.88
N SER A 40 13.99 -12.85 9.55
CA SER A 40 13.12 -12.65 8.37
C SER A 40 12.21 -11.44 8.55
N ASN A 41 11.65 -11.26 9.73
CA ASN A 41 10.80 -10.10 10.01
C ASN A 41 11.57 -8.80 9.84
N ALA A 42 12.81 -8.73 10.32
CA ALA A 42 13.67 -7.55 10.16
C ALA A 42 13.98 -7.27 8.69
N ARG A 43 14.27 -8.31 7.90
CA ARG A 43 14.56 -8.19 6.47
C ARG A 43 13.32 -7.73 5.70
N ILE A 44 12.16 -8.27 6.01
CA ILE A 44 10.89 -7.87 5.40
C ILE A 44 10.61 -6.40 5.70
N GLY A 45 10.81 -5.97 6.93
CA GLY A 45 10.67 -4.56 7.31
C GLY A 45 11.58 -3.65 6.49
N SER A 46 12.81 -4.03 6.28
CA SER A 46 13.76 -3.27 5.44
C SER A 46 13.31 -3.18 3.98
N ILE A 47 12.79 -4.27 3.44
CA ILE A 47 12.30 -4.31 2.06
C ILE A 47 11.08 -3.40 1.91
N LEU A 48 10.10 -3.54 2.78
CA LEU A 48 8.85 -2.79 2.69
C LEU A 48 9.04 -1.30 2.94
N LYS A 49 9.97 -0.94 3.81
CA LYS A 49 10.28 0.45 4.12
C LYS A 49 10.79 1.23 2.90
N LYS A 50 11.40 0.55 1.94
CA LYS A 50 11.91 1.16 0.71
C LYS A 50 10.84 1.38 -0.35
N ILE A 51 9.68 0.77 -0.20
CA ILE A 51 8.58 0.91 -1.16
C ILE A 51 7.77 2.16 -0.81
N ASN A 52 7.77 3.14 -1.72
CA ASN A 52 6.96 4.33 -1.55
C ASN A 52 5.48 3.96 -1.61
N GLY A 53 4.73 4.27 -0.58
CA GLY A 53 3.30 3.95 -0.48
C GLY A 53 2.98 2.88 0.56
N VAL A 54 3.94 2.10 1.00
CA VAL A 54 3.73 1.17 2.12
C VAL A 54 3.76 1.97 3.41
N LYS A 55 2.66 1.93 4.16
CA LYS A 55 2.51 2.69 5.39
C LYS A 55 2.98 1.93 6.62
N LYS A 56 2.60 0.66 6.72
CA LYS A 56 2.99 -0.19 7.83
C LYS A 56 2.84 -1.66 7.46
N HIS A 57 3.46 -2.52 8.24
CA HIS A 57 3.31 -3.95 8.12
C HIS A 57 3.25 -4.56 9.53
N GLU A 58 2.62 -5.73 9.62
CA GLU A 58 2.46 -6.43 10.89
C GLU A 58 2.59 -7.93 10.66
N ASN A 59 3.39 -8.60 11.48
CA ASN A 59 3.53 -10.04 11.45
C ASN A 59 2.60 -10.63 12.51
N LYS A 60 1.60 -11.39 12.06
CA LYS A 60 0.60 -11.98 12.95
C LYS A 60 0.98 -13.37 13.48
N GLY A 61 2.16 -13.88 13.13
CA GLY A 61 2.52 -15.27 13.41
C GLY A 61 1.91 -16.20 12.36
N HIS A 62 2.20 -17.50 12.46
CA HIS A 62 1.71 -18.50 11.49
C HIS A 62 1.97 -18.15 10.03
N GLU A 63 3.09 -17.45 9.77
CA GLU A 63 3.50 -17.02 8.42
C GLU A 63 2.56 -15.99 7.78
N LEU A 64 1.74 -15.31 8.57
CA LEU A 64 0.82 -14.28 8.09
C LEU A 64 1.44 -12.90 8.21
N LEU A 65 1.48 -12.18 7.10
CA LEU A 65 2.00 -10.83 7.01
C LEU A 65 0.88 -9.90 6.55
N ILE A 66 0.59 -8.87 7.34
CA ILE A 66 -0.43 -7.88 6.99
C ILE A 66 0.26 -6.59 6.61
N ILE A 67 -0.05 -6.08 5.43
CA ILE A 67 0.57 -4.88 4.87
C ILE A 67 -0.50 -3.84 4.59
N THR A 68 -0.26 -2.62 5.04
CA THR A 68 -1.11 -1.46 4.75
C THR A 68 -0.37 -0.56 3.77
N PHE A 69 -1.00 -0.25 2.65
CA PHE A 69 -0.39 0.56 1.60
C PHE A 69 -1.40 1.50 0.94
N ASP A 70 -0.87 2.56 0.34
CA ASP A 70 -1.65 3.54 -0.44
C ASP A 70 -1.68 3.06 -1.89
N ASP A 71 -2.87 2.72 -2.40
CA ASP A 71 -3.03 2.14 -3.73
C ASP A 71 -2.78 3.13 -4.88
N GLU A 72 -2.65 4.41 -4.60
CA GLU A 72 -2.24 5.39 -5.59
C GLU A 72 -0.72 5.46 -5.75
N LYS A 73 0.03 5.05 -4.74
CA LYS A 73 1.50 5.12 -4.75
C LYS A 73 2.17 3.81 -5.12
N THR A 74 1.54 2.69 -4.78
CA THR A 74 2.10 1.37 -5.07
C THR A 74 0.98 0.37 -5.34
N THR A 75 1.35 -0.83 -5.76
CA THR A 75 0.41 -1.91 -6.01
C THR A 75 0.86 -3.17 -5.28
N LEU A 76 -0.05 -4.10 -5.10
CA LEU A 76 0.27 -5.39 -4.50
C LEU A 76 1.33 -6.15 -5.32
N ASN A 77 1.27 -6.06 -6.64
CA ASN A 77 2.25 -6.71 -7.51
C ASN A 77 3.67 -6.20 -7.26
N ILE A 78 3.83 -4.89 -7.07
CA ILE A 78 5.13 -4.28 -6.75
C ILE A 78 5.62 -4.80 -5.40
N ILE A 79 4.75 -4.86 -4.40
CA ILE A 79 5.10 -5.35 -3.07
C ILE A 79 5.55 -6.81 -3.13
N ILE A 80 4.81 -7.66 -3.83
CA ILE A 80 5.15 -9.07 -3.99
C ILE A 80 6.48 -9.23 -4.73
N ASP A 81 6.72 -8.46 -5.79
CA ASP A 81 7.98 -8.49 -6.54
C ASP A 81 9.17 -8.13 -5.67
N GLU A 82 9.04 -7.11 -4.84
CA GLU A 82 10.12 -6.70 -3.95
C GLU A 82 10.40 -7.76 -2.89
N LEU A 83 9.38 -8.43 -2.38
CA LEU A 83 9.55 -9.56 -1.46
C LEU A 83 10.27 -10.73 -2.13
N LYS A 84 9.92 -11.03 -3.39
CA LYS A 84 10.60 -12.07 -4.18
C LYS A 84 12.07 -11.74 -4.41
N LYS A 85 12.40 -10.50 -4.71
CA LYS A 85 13.79 -10.05 -4.86
C LYS A 85 14.58 -10.26 -3.57
N GLY A 86 13.93 -10.12 -2.43
CA GLY A 86 14.52 -10.39 -1.12
C GLY A 86 14.50 -11.86 -0.73
N LYS A 87 14.14 -12.75 -1.66
CA LYS A 87 14.07 -14.21 -1.48
C LYS A 87 12.95 -14.67 -0.56
N PHE A 88 11.89 -13.90 -0.46
CA PHE A 88 10.65 -14.30 0.19
C PHE A 88 9.63 -14.72 -0.85
N THR A 89 8.90 -15.79 -0.58
CA THR A 89 7.85 -16.30 -1.45
C THR A 89 6.49 -15.96 -0.85
N VAL A 90 5.53 -15.60 -1.69
CA VAL A 90 4.15 -15.41 -1.26
C VAL A 90 3.37 -16.66 -1.67
N SER A 91 2.79 -17.35 -0.71
CA SER A 91 2.05 -18.59 -0.89
C SER A 91 0.56 -18.34 -0.89
N GLY A 92 -0.18 -19.00 -1.78
CA GLY A 92 -1.64 -18.86 -1.82
C GLY A 92 -2.10 -17.50 -2.32
N ASP A 93 -3.39 -17.28 -2.25
CA ASP A 93 -4.00 -16.03 -2.73
C ASP A 93 -3.97 -14.94 -1.65
N PRO A 94 -3.64 -13.70 -2.03
CA PRO A 94 -3.75 -12.57 -1.10
C PRO A 94 -5.19 -12.37 -0.64
N VAL A 95 -5.34 -11.98 0.63
CA VAL A 95 -6.66 -11.69 1.21
C VAL A 95 -6.73 -10.22 1.58
N TYR A 96 -7.59 -9.46 0.92
CA TYR A 96 -7.79 -8.06 1.25
C TYR A 96 -8.69 -7.94 2.48
N LEU A 97 -8.18 -7.22 3.49
CA LEU A 97 -8.93 -6.93 4.71
C LEU A 97 -9.64 -5.57 4.61
N LYS A 98 -9.20 -4.75 3.68
CA LYS A 98 -9.80 -3.46 3.39
C LYS A 98 -9.49 -2.99 1.98
#